data_cc1d97d79acc12a3a5986eb9c873b38e
#
_entry.id   cc1d97d79acc12a3a5986eb9c873b38e
#
_cell.length_a   1.000
_cell.length_b   1.000
_cell.length_c   1.000
_cell.angle_alpha   90.00
_cell.angle_beta   90.00
_cell.angle_gamma   90.00
#
_symmetry.space_group_name_H-M   'P 1'
#
loop_
_entity.id
_entity.type
_entity.pdbx_description
1 polymer ?
#
loop_
_entity_poly.entity_id
_entity_poly.type
_entity_poly.pdbx_seq_one_letter_code
_entity_poly.pdbx_strand_id
1 'polypeptide(L)'
;MRGAHRSDQPAHTHVVVAVKDLSRAKTRLAESLSASDRTDLVVAMLRDTLSVLVGARDTADPARITDVTVVTPDPVVASIAAECGVGHLPDPARRAIGESGLNAALTDAERALGTAGGAIDVVALQADLPALRTAELLDALGQARRGGRSIVVDHTGTGTSALFACGPSTRLDPRFGTDSARAHIASGARVLDGAWPGLRQDVDTLDDLFAAARLGLGPATRAVFDRLGCTPVSGNSDSCELRVIDCPACESRGMIVE
;
A
#
# COMPACT_ATOMS: atom_id res chain seq x y z
N MET A 1 -28.43 19.81 -26.85
CA MET A 1 -27.46 18.88 -26.19
C MET A 1 -26.08 19.39 -26.53
N ARG A 2 -25.41 20.04 -25.58
CA ARG A 2 -24.03 20.49 -25.73
C ARG A 2 -23.15 19.44 -25.04
N GLY A 3 -22.38 18.68 -25.84
CA GLY A 3 -21.36 17.77 -25.33
C GLY A 3 -20.32 18.56 -24.53
N ALA A 4 -20.15 18.21 -23.27
CA ALA A 4 -19.05 18.73 -22.46
C ALA A 4 -17.75 18.24 -23.10
N HIS A 5 -17.02 19.14 -23.75
CA HIS A 5 -15.61 18.90 -24.08
C HIS A 5 -14.89 18.64 -22.78
N ARG A 6 -14.48 17.39 -22.53
CA ARG A 6 -13.43 17.09 -21.60
C ARG A 6 -12.22 17.89 -22.05
N SER A 7 -11.76 18.81 -21.22
CA SER A 7 -10.48 19.49 -21.43
C SER A 7 -9.40 18.44 -21.62
N ASP A 8 -8.68 18.52 -22.71
CA ASP A 8 -7.62 17.60 -23.15
C ASP A 8 -6.33 17.76 -22.32
N GLN A 9 -6.44 18.29 -21.10
CA GLN A 9 -5.31 18.37 -20.18
C GLN A 9 -5.13 17.01 -19.49
N PRO A 10 -3.89 16.49 -19.46
CA PRO A 10 -3.62 15.26 -18.73
C PRO A 10 -4.06 15.43 -17.28
N ALA A 11 -4.89 14.51 -16.80
CA ALA A 11 -5.38 14.56 -15.44
C ALA A 11 -4.19 14.40 -14.47
N HIS A 12 -4.03 15.37 -13.56
CA HIS A 12 -3.06 15.26 -12.49
C HIS A 12 -3.51 14.19 -11.50
N THR A 13 -2.64 13.22 -11.21
CA THR A 13 -2.91 12.19 -10.20
C THR A 13 -1.92 12.29 -9.06
N HIS A 14 -2.43 12.46 -7.86
CA HIS A 14 -1.66 12.47 -6.64
C HIS A 14 -1.89 11.19 -5.85
N VAL A 15 -0.84 10.44 -5.56
CA VAL A 15 -0.92 9.24 -4.72
C VAL A 15 -0.56 9.62 -3.28
N VAL A 16 -1.41 9.22 -2.35
CA VAL A 16 -1.21 9.38 -0.90
C VAL A 16 -0.99 8.01 -0.29
N VAL A 17 0.11 7.84 0.42
CA VAL A 17 0.45 6.63 1.18
C VAL A 17 0.47 7.00 2.66
N ALA A 18 -0.47 6.49 3.45
CA ALA A 18 -0.51 6.77 4.87
C ALA A 18 0.16 5.64 5.66
N VAL A 19 1.16 5.99 6.45
CA VAL A 19 1.95 5.06 7.26
C VAL A 19 1.88 5.48 8.71
N LYS A 20 1.40 4.59 9.57
CA LYS A 20 1.39 4.78 11.02
C LYS A 20 2.80 4.61 11.60
N ASP A 21 2.93 4.82 12.91
CA ASP A 21 4.12 4.51 13.67
C ASP A 21 4.59 3.06 13.42
N LEU A 22 5.85 2.91 13.02
CA LEU A 22 6.46 1.63 12.69
C LEU A 22 6.43 0.64 13.86
N SER A 23 6.53 1.13 15.10
CA SER A 23 6.52 0.29 16.31
C SER A 23 5.20 -0.47 16.50
N ARG A 24 4.12 0.00 15.90
CA ARG A 24 2.77 -0.57 15.98
C ARG A 24 2.34 -1.32 14.72
N ALA A 25 3.21 -1.39 13.72
CA ALA A 25 2.90 -2.03 12.45
C ALA A 25 2.99 -3.57 12.56
N LYS A 26 2.13 -4.26 11.80
CA LYS A 26 2.20 -5.72 11.56
C LYS A 26 2.27 -6.58 12.81
N THR A 27 1.37 -6.35 13.76
CA THR A 27 1.31 -7.12 15.02
C THR A 27 1.08 -8.63 14.82
N ARG A 28 0.43 -9.04 13.70
CA ARG A 28 0.24 -10.46 13.36
C ARG A 28 1.55 -11.16 13.01
N LEU A 29 2.56 -10.44 12.54
CA LEU A 29 3.91 -10.98 12.33
C LEU A 29 4.71 -11.14 13.63
N ALA A 30 4.19 -10.65 14.77
CA ALA A 30 4.91 -10.70 16.06
C ALA A 30 5.07 -12.12 16.62
N GLU A 31 4.26 -13.07 16.16
CA GLU A 31 4.39 -14.46 16.55
C GLU A 31 5.58 -15.15 15.89
N SER A 32 6.06 -14.61 14.77
CA SER A 32 7.06 -15.25 13.92
C SER A 32 8.33 -14.41 13.72
N LEU A 33 8.27 -13.09 13.92
CA LEU A 33 9.39 -12.18 13.68
C LEU A 33 9.69 -11.35 14.93
N SER A 34 10.98 -11.07 15.16
CA SER A 34 11.40 -10.11 16.18
C SER A 34 10.87 -8.71 15.89
N ALA A 35 10.82 -7.82 16.89
CA ALA A 35 10.40 -6.45 16.70
C ALA A 35 11.28 -5.71 15.67
N SER A 36 12.59 -5.99 15.67
CA SER A 36 13.53 -5.42 14.70
C SER A 36 13.24 -5.90 13.28
N ASP A 37 13.07 -7.21 13.09
CA ASP A 37 12.81 -7.79 11.76
C ASP A 37 11.49 -7.33 11.18
N ARG A 38 10.47 -7.15 12.02
CA ARG A 38 9.19 -6.57 11.58
C ARG A 38 9.35 -5.13 11.11
N THR A 39 10.10 -4.32 11.85
CA THR A 39 10.38 -2.93 11.47
C THR A 39 11.15 -2.88 10.16
N ASP A 40 12.20 -3.68 10.02
CA ASP A 40 12.99 -3.77 8.79
C ASP A 40 12.12 -4.20 7.60
N LEU A 41 11.23 -5.18 7.80
CA LEU A 41 10.32 -5.65 6.76
C LEU A 41 9.33 -4.55 6.33
N VAL A 42 8.71 -3.85 7.29
CA VAL A 42 7.78 -2.75 6.98
C VAL A 42 8.47 -1.62 6.23
N VAL A 43 9.67 -1.25 6.65
CA VAL A 43 10.51 -0.26 5.97
C VAL A 43 10.85 -0.70 4.54
N ALA A 44 11.22 -1.97 4.37
CA ALA A 44 11.56 -2.52 3.06
C ALA A 44 10.36 -2.52 2.11
N MET A 45 9.18 -2.97 2.57
CA MET A 45 7.94 -2.94 1.79
C MET A 45 7.54 -1.52 1.39
N LEU A 46 7.65 -0.56 2.32
CA LEU A 46 7.41 0.84 2.02
C LEU A 46 8.36 1.35 0.92
N ARG A 47 9.66 1.06 1.02
CA ARG A 47 10.65 1.47 0.01
C ARG A 47 10.33 0.90 -1.37
N ASP A 48 9.95 -0.37 -1.45
CA ASP A 48 9.58 -1.01 -2.72
C ASP A 48 8.30 -0.38 -3.30
N THR A 49 7.27 -0.16 -2.47
CA THR A 49 6.04 0.52 -2.90
C THR A 49 6.33 1.93 -3.41
N LEU A 50 7.13 2.73 -2.67
CA LEU A 50 7.49 4.08 -3.10
C LEU A 50 8.34 4.07 -4.38
N SER A 51 9.24 3.10 -4.55
CA SER A 51 10.04 2.95 -5.78
C SER A 51 9.16 2.74 -7.02
N VAL A 52 8.11 1.91 -6.89
CA VAL A 52 7.12 1.71 -7.98
C VAL A 52 6.36 3.00 -8.28
N LEU A 53 5.97 3.75 -7.25
CA LEU A 53 5.26 5.04 -7.43
C LEU A 53 6.14 6.09 -8.12
N VAL A 54 7.40 6.19 -7.73
CA VAL A 54 8.37 7.08 -8.37
C VAL A 54 8.59 6.66 -9.84
N GLY A 55 8.78 5.36 -10.11
CA GLY A 55 8.87 4.86 -11.46
C GLY A 55 7.62 5.16 -12.30
N ALA A 56 6.43 5.06 -11.72
CA ALA A 56 5.17 5.40 -12.39
C ALA A 56 5.04 6.91 -12.68
N ARG A 57 5.58 7.77 -11.81
CA ARG A 57 5.65 9.23 -12.03
C ARG A 57 6.52 9.59 -13.22
N ASP A 58 7.61 8.88 -13.38
CA ASP A 58 8.64 9.19 -14.38
C ASP A 58 8.33 8.58 -15.76
N THR A 59 7.20 7.88 -15.91
CA THR A 59 6.77 7.32 -17.21
C THR A 59 6.19 8.39 -18.13
N ALA A 60 6.20 8.12 -19.43
CA ALA A 60 5.49 8.91 -20.43
C ALA A 60 4.01 8.51 -20.59
N ASP A 61 3.50 7.61 -19.75
CA ASP A 61 2.12 7.12 -19.81
C ASP A 61 1.11 8.25 -19.54
N PRO A 62 0.06 8.43 -20.36
CA PRO A 62 -1.00 9.40 -20.08
C PRO A 62 -1.73 9.18 -18.75
N ALA A 63 -1.71 7.95 -18.24
CA ALA A 63 -2.23 7.60 -16.92
C ALA A 63 -1.22 7.84 -15.78
N ARG A 64 -0.08 8.48 -16.07
CA ARG A 64 0.99 8.68 -15.10
C ARG A 64 0.52 9.33 -13.80
N ILE A 65 1.20 8.96 -12.74
CA ILE A 65 1.16 9.64 -11.45
C ILE A 65 1.98 10.94 -11.60
N THR A 66 1.49 12.05 -11.06
CA THR A 66 2.22 13.33 -11.09
C THR A 66 2.98 13.57 -9.80
N ASP A 67 2.36 13.20 -8.68
CA ASP A 67 2.90 13.45 -7.36
C ASP A 67 2.64 12.29 -6.40
N VAL A 68 3.52 12.14 -5.42
CA VAL A 68 3.41 11.13 -4.35
C VAL A 68 3.67 11.82 -3.02
N THR A 69 2.82 11.55 -2.03
CA THR A 69 2.98 12.07 -0.66
C THR A 69 2.79 10.96 0.36
N VAL A 70 3.73 10.85 1.29
CA VAL A 70 3.60 9.99 2.48
C VAL A 70 3.01 10.81 3.63
N VAL A 71 1.99 10.27 4.29
CA VAL A 71 1.40 10.87 5.50
C VAL A 71 1.78 10.02 6.70
N THR A 72 2.52 10.59 7.64
CA THR A 72 3.04 9.83 8.78
C THR A 72 3.38 10.71 9.97
N PRO A 73 3.21 10.23 11.21
CA PRO A 73 3.78 10.85 12.41
C PRO A 73 5.21 10.36 12.70
N ASP A 74 5.70 9.35 11.97
CA ASP A 74 6.97 8.67 12.25
C ASP A 74 8.13 9.37 11.53
N PRO A 75 9.16 9.86 12.25
CA PRO A 75 10.27 10.58 11.64
C PRO A 75 11.16 9.69 10.75
N VAL A 76 11.22 8.38 11.00
CA VAL A 76 11.96 7.45 10.15
C VAL A 76 11.27 7.30 8.80
N VAL A 77 9.95 7.17 8.80
CA VAL A 77 9.14 7.11 7.58
C VAL A 77 9.24 8.43 6.80
N ALA A 78 9.24 9.58 7.49
CA ALA A 78 9.43 10.89 6.86
C ALA A 78 10.81 11.00 6.18
N SER A 79 11.87 10.47 6.81
CA SER A 79 13.21 10.41 6.22
C SER A 79 13.23 9.53 4.97
N ILE A 80 12.59 8.37 5.02
CA ILE A 80 12.47 7.47 3.86
C ILE A 80 11.75 8.15 2.70
N ALA A 81 10.67 8.89 2.97
CA ALA A 81 9.96 9.64 1.94
C ALA A 81 10.89 10.67 1.26
N ALA A 82 11.68 11.41 2.04
CA ALA A 82 12.65 12.36 1.52
C ALA A 82 13.75 11.67 0.69
N GLU A 83 14.29 10.54 1.16
CA GLU A 83 15.29 9.75 0.42
C GLU A 83 14.75 9.23 -0.93
N CYS A 84 13.46 8.88 -0.98
CA CYS A 84 12.78 8.44 -2.21
C CYS A 84 12.35 9.62 -3.11
N GLY A 85 12.58 10.87 -2.71
CA GLY A 85 12.18 12.04 -3.50
C GLY A 85 10.66 12.24 -3.61
N VAL A 86 9.91 11.84 -2.57
CA VAL A 86 8.45 12.03 -2.48
C VAL A 86 8.09 13.01 -1.37
N GLY A 87 6.91 13.63 -1.48
CA GLY A 87 6.41 14.57 -0.49
C GLY A 87 6.13 13.91 0.86
N HIS A 88 6.15 14.70 1.92
CA HIS A 88 5.76 14.29 3.26
C HIS A 88 4.76 15.28 3.85
N LEU A 89 3.68 14.75 4.44
CA LEU A 89 2.74 15.50 5.29
C LEU A 89 2.77 14.90 6.70
N PRO A 90 2.95 15.72 7.74
CA PRO A 90 2.89 15.24 9.11
C PRO A 90 1.45 14.80 9.44
N ASP A 91 1.28 13.61 10.01
CA ASP A 91 0.02 13.21 10.61
C ASP A 91 0.02 13.66 12.07
N PRO A 92 -0.94 14.49 12.53
CA PRO A 92 -1.01 14.89 13.93
C PRO A 92 -1.14 13.65 14.82
N ALA A 93 -0.14 13.41 15.67
CA ALA A 93 -0.06 12.23 16.54
C ALA A 93 -1.22 12.13 17.56
N ARG A 94 -1.99 13.20 17.75
CA ARG A 94 -3.15 13.26 18.67
C ARG A 94 -4.43 13.49 17.89
N ARG A 95 -5.17 12.41 17.67
CA ARG A 95 -6.54 12.45 17.18
C ARG A 95 -7.51 12.13 18.32
N ALA A 96 -8.74 12.62 18.20
CA ALA A 96 -9.80 12.33 19.17
C ALA A 96 -10.03 10.81 19.30
N ILE A 97 -10.40 10.35 20.50
CA ILE A 97 -10.71 8.95 20.78
C ILE A 97 -11.89 8.55 19.87
N GLY A 98 -11.70 7.50 19.06
CA GLY A 98 -12.73 6.95 18.17
C GLY A 98 -12.57 7.26 16.68
N GLU A 99 -11.69 8.19 16.27
CA GLU A 99 -11.36 8.36 14.86
C GLU A 99 -10.31 7.34 14.42
N SER A 100 -10.57 6.63 13.32
CA SER A 100 -9.54 5.82 12.66
C SER A 100 -8.42 6.76 12.18
N GLY A 101 -7.25 6.70 12.81
CA GLY A 101 -6.12 7.57 12.48
C GLY A 101 -5.77 7.54 10.99
N LEU A 102 -5.91 6.39 10.32
CA LEU A 102 -5.65 6.23 8.90
C LEU A 102 -6.64 7.02 8.03
N ASN A 103 -7.94 6.86 8.27
CA ASN A 103 -8.99 7.52 7.46
C ASN A 103 -8.93 9.04 7.63
N ALA A 104 -8.71 9.50 8.84
CA ALA A 104 -8.57 10.93 9.11
C ALA A 104 -7.29 11.50 8.48
N ALA A 105 -6.15 10.78 8.53
CA ALA A 105 -4.91 11.19 7.87
C ALA A 105 -5.09 11.35 6.35
N LEU A 106 -5.77 10.40 5.71
CA LEU A 106 -6.07 10.45 4.28
C LEU A 106 -7.03 11.60 3.93
N THR A 107 -8.05 11.85 4.76
CA THR A 107 -8.99 12.97 4.57
C THR A 107 -8.29 14.32 4.70
N ASP A 108 -7.40 14.46 5.67
CA ASP A 108 -6.64 15.69 5.88
C ASP A 108 -5.63 15.93 4.76
N ALA A 109 -4.98 14.86 4.27
CA ALA A 109 -4.11 14.92 3.11
C ALA A 109 -4.88 15.35 1.85
N GLU A 110 -6.01 14.72 1.56
CA GLU A 110 -6.86 15.12 0.43
C GLU A 110 -7.26 16.61 0.52
N ARG A 111 -7.60 17.09 1.72
CA ARG A 111 -7.95 18.50 1.92
C ARG A 111 -6.75 19.41 1.66
N ALA A 112 -5.57 19.05 2.16
CA ALA A 112 -4.35 19.82 1.93
C ALA A 112 -3.98 19.91 0.44
N LEU A 113 -4.15 18.82 -0.31
CA LEU A 113 -3.93 18.77 -1.76
C LEU A 113 -4.96 19.59 -2.54
N GLY A 114 -6.24 19.56 -2.12
CA GLY A 114 -7.33 20.29 -2.77
C GLY A 114 -7.24 21.81 -2.64
N THR A 115 -6.49 22.34 -1.67
CA THR A 115 -6.24 23.79 -1.52
C THR A 115 -5.25 24.34 -2.53
N ALA A 116 -4.49 23.49 -3.23
CA ALA A 116 -3.50 23.89 -4.23
C ALA A 116 -4.07 24.25 -5.60
N GLY A 117 -5.40 24.15 -5.81
CA GLY A 117 -6.13 24.66 -6.98
C GLY A 117 -5.97 23.82 -8.24
N GLY A 118 -6.94 22.97 -8.52
CA GLY A 118 -7.05 22.18 -9.77
C GLY A 118 -7.93 20.95 -9.59
N ALA A 119 -8.42 20.37 -10.69
CA ALA A 119 -9.06 19.05 -10.67
C ALA A 119 -7.93 18.00 -10.59
N ILE A 120 -7.73 17.41 -9.41
CA ILE A 120 -6.71 16.40 -9.17
C ILE A 120 -7.42 15.08 -8.89
N ASP A 121 -7.01 14.02 -9.57
CA ASP A 121 -7.34 12.66 -9.17
C ASP A 121 -6.50 12.28 -7.94
N VAL A 122 -7.10 11.72 -6.90
CA VAL A 122 -6.40 11.31 -5.69
C VAL A 122 -6.50 9.80 -5.52
N VAL A 123 -5.37 9.17 -5.20
CA VAL A 123 -5.29 7.74 -4.92
C VAL A 123 -4.75 7.53 -3.51
N ALA A 124 -5.49 6.83 -2.66
CA ALA A 124 -4.96 6.31 -1.41
C ALA A 124 -4.49 4.86 -1.64
N LEU A 125 -3.21 4.61 -1.41
CA LEU A 125 -2.57 3.30 -1.63
C LEU A 125 -2.01 2.77 -0.31
N GLN A 126 -2.13 1.45 -0.07
CA GLN A 126 -1.47 0.78 1.04
C GLN A 126 0.05 0.79 0.85
N ALA A 127 0.79 0.80 1.97
CA ALA A 127 2.25 0.93 1.99
C ALA A 127 2.99 -0.42 1.92
N ASP A 128 2.28 -1.52 2.02
CA ASP A 128 2.75 -2.88 2.26
C ASP A 128 2.47 -3.82 1.08
N LEU A 129 2.72 -3.31 -0.12
CA LEU A 129 2.51 -4.01 -1.39
C LEU A 129 3.87 -4.35 -2.05
N PRO A 130 4.67 -5.26 -1.46
CA PRO A 130 6.06 -5.50 -1.90
C PRO A 130 6.18 -6.16 -3.28
N ALA A 131 5.08 -6.69 -3.82
CA ALA A 131 5.01 -7.28 -5.16
C ALA A 131 4.33 -6.37 -6.18
N LEU A 132 3.99 -5.12 -5.82
CA LEU A 132 3.36 -4.14 -6.71
C LEU A 132 4.19 -3.91 -7.97
N ARG A 133 3.51 -3.78 -9.11
CA ARG A 133 4.13 -3.45 -10.40
C ARG A 133 3.55 -2.17 -10.97
N THR A 134 4.40 -1.35 -11.58
CA THR A 134 4.00 -0.10 -12.23
C THR A 134 2.85 -0.30 -13.23
N ALA A 135 2.94 -1.35 -14.06
CA ALA A 135 1.91 -1.65 -15.06
C ALA A 135 0.53 -1.95 -14.44
N GLU A 136 0.48 -2.68 -13.32
CA GLU A 136 -0.77 -2.98 -12.61
C GLU A 136 -1.42 -1.71 -12.06
N LEU A 137 -0.61 -0.84 -11.45
CA LEU A 137 -1.08 0.41 -10.87
C LEU A 137 -1.61 1.37 -11.95
N LEU A 138 -0.88 1.52 -13.06
CA LEU A 138 -1.28 2.41 -14.17
C LEU A 138 -2.52 1.88 -14.89
N ASP A 139 -2.66 0.57 -15.07
CA ASP A 139 -3.89 -0.01 -15.64
C ASP A 139 -5.09 0.20 -14.72
N ALA A 140 -4.94 -0.04 -13.40
CA ALA A 140 -5.98 0.22 -12.42
C ALA A 140 -6.39 1.70 -12.41
N LEU A 141 -5.42 2.63 -12.45
CA LEU A 141 -5.66 4.07 -12.55
C LEU A 141 -6.40 4.44 -13.84
N GLY A 142 -6.01 3.86 -14.99
CA GLY A 142 -6.69 4.03 -16.27
C GLY A 142 -8.16 3.62 -16.19
N GLN A 143 -8.48 2.52 -15.51
CA GLN A 143 -9.87 2.10 -15.29
C GLN A 143 -10.61 2.99 -14.28
N ALA A 144 -9.93 3.46 -13.22
CA ALA A 144 -10.51 4.38 -12.24
C ALA A 144 -10.95 5.71 -12.87
N ARG A 145 -10.21 6.20 -13.84
CA ARG A 145 -10.49 7.44 -14.59
C ARG A 145 -11.75 7.43 -15.44
N ARG A 146 -12.47 6.31 -15.51
CA ARG A 146 -13.85 6.30 -16.02
C ARG A 146 -14.79 7.16 -15.16
N GLY A 147 -14.30 7.60 -14.01
CA GLY A 147 -14.89 8.60 -13.13
C GLY A 147 -15.49 8.02 -11.84
N GLY A 148 -15.61 8.89 -10.86
CA GLY A 148 -16.16 8.59 -9.57
C GLY A 148 -15.12 7.94 -8.62
N ARG A 149 -15.65 7.36 -7.54
CA ARG A 149 -14.84 6.65 -6.56
C ARG A 149 -14.78 5.17 -6.88
N SER A 150 -13.60 4.57 -6.79
CA SER A 150 -13.41 3.15 -7.04
C SER A 150 -12.33 2.55 -6.15
N ILE A 151 -12.35 1.23 -5.99
CA ILE A 151 -11.41 0.48 -5.16
C ILE A 151 -10.82 -0.72 -5.91
N VAL A 152 -9.60 -1.08 -5.53
CA VAL A 152 -9.04 -2.41 -5.72
C VAL A 152 -9.13 -3.15 -4.39
N VAL A 153 -9.82 -4.26 -4.40
CA VAL A 153 -9.97 -5.14 -3.23
C VAL A 153 -8.68 -5.93 -3.03
N ASP A 154 -8.28 -6.17 -1.79
CA ASP A 154 -7.10 -6.96 -1.46
C ASP A 154 -7.21 -8.43 -1.88
N HIS A 155 -6.15 -9.21 -1.67
CA HIS A 155 -6.11 -10.64 -2.01
C HIS A 155 -7.11 -11.47 -1.20
N THR A 156 -7.50 -11.02 0.00
CA THR A 156 -8.48 -11.72 0.85
C THR A 156 -9.93 -11.48 0.43
N GLY A 157 -10.18 -10.47 -0.39
CA GLY A 157 -11.52 -10.05 -0.79
C GLY A 157 -12.27 -9.21 0.24
N THR A 158 -11.66 -8.89 1.39
CA THR A 158 -12.32 -8.18 2.50
C THR A 158 -11.76 -6.78 2.74
N GLY A 159 -10.49 -6.56 2.45
CA GLY A 159 -9.81 -5.29 2.59
C GLY A 159 -9.73 -4.50 1.27
N THR A 160 -9.05 -3.38 1.31
CA THR A 160 -8.87 -2.46 0.18
C THR A 160 -7.39 -2.11 0.06
N SER A 161 -6.76 -2.49 -1.05
CA SER A 161 -5.36 -2.16 -1.34
C SER A 161 -5.20 -0.76 -1.89
N ALA A 162 -6.16 -0.30 -2.72
CA ALA A 162 -6.15 1.05 -3.30
C ALA A 162 -7.56 1.62 -3.38
N LEU A 163 -7.68 2.92 -3.06
CA LEU A 163 -8.91 3.71 -3.20
C LEU A 163 -8.63 4.89 -4.13
N PHE A 164 -9.45 5.04 -5.15
CA PHE A 164 -9.33 6.07 -6.17
C PHE A 164 -10.50 7.04 -6.09
N ALA A 165 -10.21 8.33 -6.19
CA ALA A 165 -11.17 9.40 -6.39
C ALA A 165 -10.81 10.16 -7.66
N CYS A 166 -11.48 9.85 -8.78
CA CYS A 166 -11.18 10.39 -10.08
C CYS A 166 -12.33 11.24 -10.62
N GLY A 167 -11.96 12.41 -11.12
CA GLY A 167 -12.89 13.37 -11.71
C GLY A 167 -13.27 14.54 -10.81
N PRO A 168 -13.92 15.56 -11.39
CA PRO A 168 -14.23 16.81 -10.69
C PRO A 168 -15.06 16.57 -9.43
N SER A 169 -14.66 17.17 -8.33
CA SER A 169 -15.37 17.13 -7.04
C SER A 169 -15.54 15.72 -6.43
N THR A 170 -14.88 14.70 -6.96
CA THR A 170 -14.87 13.37 -6.35
C THR A 170 -13.95 13.39 -5.13
N ARG A 171 -14.43 12.85 -3.99
CA ARG A 171 -13.69 12.79 -2.73
C ARG A 171 -13.33 11.35 -2.42
N LEU A 172 -12.20 11.13 -1.72
CA LEU A 172 -11.77 9.81 -1.29
C LEU A 172 -12.82 9.12 -0.39
N ASP A 173 -13.35 9.84 0.60
CA ASP A 173 -14.22 9.27 1.64
C ASP A 173 -13.67 7.93 2.15
N PRO A 174 -12.46 7.91 2.77
CA PRO A 174 -11.76 6.70 3.11
C PRO A 174 -12.44 5.96 4.26
N ARG A 175 -12.57 4.64 4.12
CA ARG A 175 -13.21 3.71 5.07
C ARG A 175 -12.34 2.48 5.31
N PHE A 176 -11.03 2.69 5.42
CA PHE A 176 -10.08 1.62 5.72
C PHE A 176 -10.27 1.08 7.13
N GLY A 177 -10.02 -0.19 7.31
CA GLY A 177 -10.20 -0.96 8.54
C GLY A 177 -10.78 -2.34 8.23
N THR A 178 -11.30 -3.02 9.24
CA THR A 178 -11.96 -4.33 9.07
C THR A 178 -13.11 -4.22 8.07
N ASP A 179 -13.20 -5.18 7.16
CA ASP A 179 -14.22 -5.21 6.08
C ASP A 179 -14.27 -3.93 5.23
N SER A 180 -13.12 -3.30 5.00
CA SER A 180 -13.04 -2.02 4.30
C SER A 180 -13.59 -2.07 2.87
N ALA A 181 -13.45 -3.20 2.16
CA ALA A 181 -14.03 -3.37 0.83
C ALA A 181 -15.54 -3.17 0.87
N ARG A 182 -16.21 -3.86 1.80
CA ARG A 182 -17.67 -3.74 2.00
C ARG A 182 -18.07 -2.31 2.39
N ALA A 183 -17.30 -1.67 3.27
CA ALA A 183 -17.59 -0.31 3.71
C ALA A 183 -17.45 0.71 2.56
N HIS A 184 -16.43 0.60 1.73
CA HIS A 184 -16.26 1.43 0.55
C HIS A 184 -17.37 1.20 -0.49
N ILE A 185 -17.72 -0.07 -0.78
CA ILE A 185 -18.83 -0.40 -1.70
C ILE A 185 -20.15 0.18 -1.19
N ALA A 186 -20.47 -0.01 0.08
CA ALA A 186 -21.69 0.54 0.69
C ALA A 186 -21.76 2.07 0.63
N SER A 187 -20.60 2.76 0.60
CA SER A 187 -20.51 4.22 0.42
C SER A 187 -20.51 4.66 -1.06
N GLY A 188 -20.70 3.74 -2.01
CA GLY A 188 -20.84 4.04 -3.43
C GLY A 188 -19.54 3.94 -4.23
N ALA A 189 -18.47 3.35 -3.71
CA ALA A 189 -17.28 3.08 -4.49
C ALA A 189 -17.49 1.87 -5.41
N ARG A 190 -17.03 1.97 -6.65
CA ARG A 190 -17.08 0.90 -7.65
C ARG A 190 -15.86 -0.01 -7.47
N VAL A 191 -16.05 -1.31 -7.47
CA VAL A 191 -14.94 -2.27 -7.51
C VAL A 191 -14.33 -2.27 -8.92
N LEU A 192 -13.00 -2.14 -8.98
CA LEU A 192 -12.25 -2.32 -10.22
C LEU A 192 -11.93 -3.80 -10.41
N ASP A 193 -12.10 -4.27 -11.63
CA ASP A 193 -11.82 -5.65 -12.01
C ASP A 193 -10.62 -5.69 -12.96
N GLY A 194 -9.57 -6.41 -12.54
CA GLY A 194 -8.34 -6.57 -13.31
C GLY A 194 -7.39 -7.58 -12.68
N ALA A 195 -6.52 -8.13 -13.52
CA ALA A 195 -5.49 -9.09 -13.11
C ALA A 195 -4.27 -8.32 -12.54
N TRP A 196 -4.39 -7.85 -11.31
CA TRP A 196 -3.36 -7.08 -10.59
C TRP A 196 -2.93 -7.82 -9.31
N PRO A 197 -2.28 -8.99 -9.42
CA PRO A 197 -1.94 -9.77 -8.24
C PRO A 197 -1.02 -9.01 -7.28
N GLY A 198 -0.04 -8.27 -7.76
CA GLY A 198 0.86 -7.49 -6.92
C GLY A 198 0.19 -6.29 -6.25
N LEU A 199 -0.76 -5.64 -6.91
CA LEU A 199 -1.54 -4.54 -6.33
C LEU A 199 -2.56 -5.03 -5.28
N ARG A 200 -2.94 -6.29 -5.31
CA ARG A 200 -3.88 -6.89 -4.34
C ARG A 200 -3.17 -7.54 -3.15
N GLN A 201 -1.88 -7.90 -3.30
CA GLN A 201 -1.14 -8.68 -2.32
C GLN A 201 -0.47 -7.77 -1.29
N ASP A 202 -1.24 -7.34 -0.30
CA ASP A 202 -0.71 -6.77 0.92
C ASP A 202 -0.18 -7.87 1.85
N VAL A 203 0.73 -7.49 2.76
CA VAL A 203 1.42 -8.44 3.63
C VAL A 203 1.08 -8.14 5.09
N ASP A 204 0.20 -8.93 5.68
CA ASP A 204 -0.16 -8.88 7.11
C ASP A 204 0.42 -10.05 7.91
N THR A 205 0.66 -11.18 7.26
CA THR A 205 1.14 -12.43 7.84
C THR A 205 2.37 -12.95 7.09
N LEU A 206 3.02 -13.99 7.62
CA LEU A 206 4.10 -14.67 6.87
C LEU A 206 3.59 -15.34 5.61
N ASP A 207 2.42 -15.92 5.63
CA ASP A 207 1.81 -16.56 4.45
C ASP A 207 1.60 -15.54 3.32
N ASP A 208 1.19 -14.31 3.67
CA ASP A 208 1.08 -13.22 2.71
C ASP A 208 2.46 -12.84 2.15
N LEU A 209 3.50 -12.81 2.99
CA LEU A 209 4.87 -12.53 2.56
C LEU A 209 5.38 -13.60 1.58
N PHE A 210 5.09 -14.89 1.84
CA PHE A 210 5.41 -15.97 0.92
C PHE A 210 4.58 -15.89 -0.37
N ALA A 211 3.31 -15.50 -0.30
CA ALA A 211 2.50 -15.26 -1.48
C ALA A 211 3.06 -14.12 -2.33
N ALA A 212 3.43 -13.01 -1.71
CA ALA A 212 4.10 -11.90 -2.37
C ALA A 212 5.44 -12.32 -3.00
N ALA A 213 6.21 -13.19 -2.32
CA ALA A 213 7.49 -13.69 -2.83
C ALA A 213 7.31 -14.51 -4.12
N ARG A 214 6.21 -15.26 -4.23
CA ARG A 214 5.87 -16.00 -5.48
C ARG A 214 5.52 -15.06 -6.64
N LEU A 215 4.96 -13.90 -6.36
CA LEU A 215 4.67 -12.85 -7.36
C LEU A 215 5.92 -12.07 -7.78
N GLY A 216 6.95 -12.07 -6.93
CA GLY A 216 8.21 -11.34 -7.13
C GLY A 216 8.26 -10.09 -6.27
N LEU A 217 9.06 -10.14 -5.20
CA LEU A 217 9.30 -9.01 -4.29
C LEU A 217 10.16 -7.94 -4.95
N GLY A 218 9.93 -6.70 -4.56
CA GLY A 218 10.87 -5.61 -4.82
C GLY A 218 12.23 -5.84 -4.11
N PRO A 219 13.27 -5.12 -4.53
CA PRO A 219 14.65 -5.42 -4.10
C PRO A 219 14.87 -5.24 -2.60
N ALA A 220 14.24 -4.25 -1.96
CA ALA A 220 14.41 -4.00 -0.53
C ALA A 220 13.77 -5.12 0.29
N THR A 221 12.53 -5.50 -0.03
CA THR A 221 11.83 -6.59 0.66
C THR A 221 12.52 -7.94 0.39
N ARG A 222 13.01 -8.17 -0.83
CA ARG A 222 13.78 -9.36 -1.18
C ARG A 222 15.01 -9.51 -0.28
N ALA A 223 15.77 -8.45 -0.08
CA ALA A 223 16.96 -8.48 0.77
C ALA A 223 16.64 -8.85 2.23
N VAL A 224 15.52 -8.33 2.77
CA VAL A 224 15.06 -8.70 4.13
C VAL A 224 14.57 -10.14 4.15
N PHE A 225 13.79 -10.56 3.15
CA PHE A 225 13.29 -11.93 3.01
C PHE A 225 14.42 -12.97 3.00
N ASP A 226 15.46 -12.71 2.21
CA ASP A 226 16.63 -13.60 2.12
C ASP A 226 17.44 -13.62 3.42
N ARG A 227 17.60 -12.46 4.09
CA ARG A 227 18.25 -12.36 5.40
C ARG A 227 17.51 -13.13 6.49
N LEU A 228 16.19 -13.18 6.44
CA LEU A 228 15.35 -13.93 7.36
C LEU A 228 15.40 -15.46 7.10
N GLY A 229 16.15 -15.91 6.10
CA GLY A 229 16.23 -17.33 5.74
C GLY A 229 14.93 -17.89 5.15
N CYS A 230 14.03 -17.00 4.69
CA CYS A 230 12.80 -17.38 4.05
C CYS A 230 13.11 -17.87 2.62
N THR A 231 13.22 -19.17 2.41
CA THR A 231 13.34 -19.73 1.05
C THR A 231 11.99 -20.26 0.60
N PRO A 232 11.50 -19.86 -0.59
CA PRO A 232 10.36 -20.53 -1.19
C PRO A 232 10.77 -21.97 -1.50
N VAL A 233 10.11 -22.95 -0.86
CA VAL A 233 10.34 -24.36 -1.16
C VAL A 233 9.83 -24.62 -2.58
N SER A 234 10.76 -24.86 -3.50
CA SER A 234 10.47 -25.35 -4.84
C SER A 234 10.08 -26.83 -4.76
N GLY A 235 8.78 -27.12 -4.67
CA GLY A 235 8.27 -28.51 -4.66
C GLY A 235 6.87 -28.56 -4.06
N ASN A 236 5.95 -28.93 -4.89
CA ASN A 236 4.59 -29.41 -4.69
C ASN A 236 4.00 -29.33 -3.27
N SER A 237 2.83 -28.63 -3.15
CA SER A 237 1.89 -28.61 -2.04
C SER A 237 2.19 -27.74 -0.80
N ASP A 238 1.25 -26.95 -0.48
CA ASP A 238 0.60 -26.41 0.74
C ASP A 238 1.33 -26.31 2.10
N SER A 239 2.60 -26.59 2.22
CA SER A 239 3.37 -26.40 3.46
C SER A 239 4.64 -25.60 3.20
N CYS A 240 4.61 -24.32 3.61
CA CYS A 240 5.78 -23.46 3.66
C CYS A 240 6.43 -23.61 5.02
N GLU A 241 7.52 -24.40 5.10
CA GLU A 241 8.31 -24.50 6.32
C GLU A 241 9.40 -23.42 6.33
N LEU A 242 9.38 -22.58 7.37
CA LEU A 242 10.49 -21.72 7.73
C LEU A 242 11.67 -22.61 8.15
N ARG A 243 12.69 -22.73 7.33
CA ARG A 243 14.01 -23.12 7.84
C ARG A 243 14.65 -21.88 8.44
N VAL A 244 14.32 -21.63 9.71
CA VAL A 244 15.04 -20.65 10.52
C VAL A 244 16.43 -21.25 10.79
N ILE A 245 17.41 -20.84 9.99
CA ILE A 245 18.81 -21.05 10.33
C ILE A 245 19.12 -20.07 11.45
N ASP A 246 19.25 -20.59 12.69
CA ASP A 246 19.62 -19.86 13.92
C ASP A 246 18.66 -18.71 14.34
N CYS A 247 17.46 -19.03 14.80
CA CYS A 247 16.69 -18.13 15.65
C CYS A 247 16.94 -18.46 17.12
N PRO A 248 17.57 -17.56 17.90
CA PRO A 248 17.80 -17.78 19.34
C PRO A 248 16.51 -17.99 20.15
N ALA A 249 15.37 -17.61 19.61
CA ALA A 249 14.05 -17.80 20.23
C ALA A 249 13.46 -19.22 20.01
N CYS A 250 13.97 -20.01 19.05
CA CYS A 250 13.49 -21.37 18.80
C CYS A 250 14.17 -22.42 19.69
N GLU A 251 15.40 -22.18 20.17
CA GLU A 251 16.07 -23.06 21.09
C GLU A 251 15.36 -23.19 22.45
N SER A 252 14.56 -22.22 22.85
CA SER A 252 13.85 -22.22 24.13
C SER A 252 12.51 -22.99 24.10
N ARG A 253 12.05 -23.51 22.98
CA ARG A 253 10.75 -24.21 22.88
C ARG A 253 10.80 -25.68 22.52
N GLY A 254 11.98 -26.32 22.50
CA GLY A 254 12.08 -27.79 22.47
C GLY A 254 11.30 -28.49 21.35
N MET A 255 11.16 -27.90 20.16
CA MET A 255 10.58 -28.60 19.02
C MET A 255 11.65 -29.50 18.39
N ILE A 256 11.57 -30.77 18.71
CA ILE A 256 12.32 -31.85 18.08
C ILE A 256 11.79 -31.98 16.65
N VAL A 257 12.69 -31.85 15.69
CA VAL A 257 12.41 -32.17 14.27
C VAL A 257 12.79 -33.63 14.07
N GLU A 258 11.85 -34.49 13.75
CA GLU A 258 12.09 -35.76 13.07
C GLU A 258 11.86 -35.60 11.56
#